data_9e98992187736bdd3577ee3252edfc11
#
_entry.id   9e98992187736bdd3577ee3252edfc11
#
_cell.length_a   1.000
_cell.length_b   1.000
_cell.length_c   1.000
_cell.angle_alpha   90.00
_cell.angle_beta   90.00
_cell.angle_gamma   90.00
#
_symmetry.space_group_name_H-M   'P 1'
#
loop_
_entity.id
_entity.type
_entity.pdbx_description
1 polymer ?
#
loop_
_entity_poly.entity_id
_entity_poly.type
_entity_poly.pdbx_seq_one_letter_code
_entity_poly.pdbx_strand_id
1 'polypeptide(L)'
;MKPRHRCIKCDQKGFTLVEIMIVCIIVGVLVAMGIPNFIQLQDRAREAGVKTNMHTIQLAIEDFAVQTSGIYPDNAASATPAGDTVEDLCPFGAYPENPFTRAPTGVLWDADPAVPGVIGINPANTTDYTIKGFGKKFILLLELHTGF
;
A
#
# COMPACT_ATOMS: atom_id res chain seq x y z
N MET A 1 46.65 -32.04 -48.24
CA MET A 1 45.61 -31.08 -48.59
C MET A 1 45.20 -30.32 -47.31
N LYS A 2 45.61 -29.03 -47.13
CA LYS A 2 45.38 -28.26 -45.90
C LYS A 2 44.11 -27.41 -46.07
N PRO A 3 43.12 -27.47 -45.18
CA PRO A 3 41.96 -26.61 -45.28
C PRO A 3 42.32 -25.15 -45.00
N ARG A 4 41.98 -24.23 -45.93
CA ARG A 4 42.11 -22.81 -45.76
C ARG A 4 40.92 -22.32 -44.90
N HIS A 5 41.18 -21.99 -43.63
CA HIS A 5 40.22 -21.25 -42.81
C HIS A 5 40.06 -19.82 -43.39
N ARG A 6 38.89 -19.58 -43.94
CA ARG A 6 38.46 -18.25 -44.37
C ARG A 6 38.10 -17.47 -43.10
N CYS A 7 38.97 -16.58 -42.66
CA CYS A 7 38.64 -15.59 -41.61
C CYS A 7 37.57 -14.64 -42.18
N ILE A 8 36.34 -14.75 -41.66
CA ILE A 8 35.27 -13.80 -41.92
C ILE A 8 35.70 -12.52 -41.18
N LYS A 9 36.13 -11.49 -41.90
CA LYS A 9 36.32 -10.13 -41.32
C LYS A 9 34.96 -9.64 -40.82
N CYS A 10 34.73 -9.74 -39.51
CA CYS A 10 33.65 -8.98 -38.85
C CYS A 10 33.97 -7.49 -39.00
N ASP A 11 33.20 -6.80 -39.79
CA ASP A 11 33.25 -5.34 -39.91
C ASP A 11 32.71 -4.76 -38.59
N GLN A 12 33.61 -4.53 -37.63
CA GLN A 12 33.28 -3.97 -36.33
C GLN A 12 33.10 -2.45 -36.50
N LYS A 13 31.92 -2.01 -36.85
CA LYS A 13 31.53 -0.61 -36.81
C LYS A 13 31.36 -0.21 -35.32
N GLY A 14 32.29 0.54 -34.80
CA GLY A 14 32.21 1.12 -33.45
C GLY A 14 31.24 2.31 -33.43
N PHE A 15 30.61 2.54 -32.29
CA PHE A 15 29.80 3.74 -32.05
C PHE A 15 30.66 5.00 -32.06
N THR A 16 30.12 6.06 -32.64
CA THR A 16 30.76 7.38 -32.62
C THR A 16 30.47 8.09 -31.28
N LEU A 17 31.38 8.96 -30.83
CA LEU A 17 31.20 9.74 -29.62
C LEU A 17 29.96 10.66 -29.73
N VAL A 18 29.72 11.20 -30.93
CA VAL A 18 28.57 12.07 -31.23
C VAL A 18 27.25 11.31 -31.09
N GLU A 19 27.18 10.06 -31.53
CA GLU A 19 25.98 9.23 -31.45
C GLU A 19 25.59 8.96 -29.99
N ILE A 20 26.55 8.69 -29.12
CA ILE A 20 26.29 8.54 -27.68
C ILE A 20 25.86 9.87 -27.05
N MET A 21 26.45 11.00 -27.46
CA MET A 21 26.05 12.32 -26.96
C MET A 21 24.59 12.65 -27.29
N ILE A 22 24.14 12.37 -28.51
CA ILE A 22 22.73 12.61 -28.89
C ILE A 22 21.79 11.73 -28.08
N VAL A 23 22.12 10.45 -27.90
CA VAL A 23 21.30 9.52 -27.09
C VAL A 23 21.19 10.00 -25.66
N CYS A 24 22.31 10.42 -25.03
CA CYS A 24 22.27 10.95 -23.66
C CYS A 24 21.40 12.19 -23.51
N ILE A 25 21.40 13.09 -24.49
CA ILE A 25 20.54 14.30 -24.49
C ILE A 25 19.06 13.90 -24.55
N ILE A 26 18.70 13.02 -25.48
CA ILE A 26 17.31 12.57 -25.65
C ILE A 26 16.81 11.85 -24.39
N VAL A 27 17.59 10.91 -23.84
CA VAL A 27 17.25 10.20 -22.61
C VAL A 27 17.13 11.18 -21.43
N GLY A 28 18.03 12.16 -21.32
CA GLY A 28 17.97 13.18 -20.28
C GLY A 28 16.67 13.98 -20.29
N VAL A 29 16.18 14.38 -21.44
CA VAL A 29 14.90 15.10 -21.59
C VAL A 29 13.72 14.22 -21.21
N LEU A 30 13.70 12.95 -21.65
CA LEU A 30 12.62 12.00 -21.33
C LEU A 30 12.56 11.70 -19.82
N VAL A 31 13.70 11.49 -19.18
CA VAL A 31 13.81 11.24 -17.74
C VAL A 31 13.32 12.45 -16.94
N ALA A 32 13.68 13.67 -17.34
CA ALA A 32 13.24 14.88 -16.65
C ALA A 32 11.73 15.04 -16.57
N MET A 33 10.99 14.62 -17.58
CA MET A 33 9.51 14.63 -17.57
C MET A 33 8.91 13.41 -16.88
N GLY A 34 9.59 12.24 -16.91
CA GLY A 34 9.09 10.97 -16.39
C GLY A 34 9.13 10.86 -14.88
N ILE A 35 10.20 11.30 -14.24
CA ILE A 35 10.41 11.12 -12.79
C ILE A 35 9.31 11.76 -11.93
N PRO A 36 8.90 13.03 -12.10
CA PRO A 36 7.90 13.65 -11.22
C PRO A 36 6.54 12.97 -11.33
N ASN A 37 6.16 12.53 -12.52
CA ASN A 37 4.92 11.82 -12.74
C ASN A 37 4.93 10.42 -12.09
N PHE A 38 6.06 9.71 -12.17
CA PHE A 38 6.22 8.39 -11.55
C PHE A 38 6.07 8.45 -10.02
N ILE A 39 6.66 9.45 -9.37
CA ILE A 39 6.54 9.65 -7.91
C ILE A 39 5.07 9.86 -7.52
N GLN A 40 4.32 10.68 -8.25
CA GLN A 40 2.90 10.89 -7.97
C GLN A 40 2.06 9.62 -8.13
N LEU A 41 2.33 8.81 -9.15
CA LEU A 41 1.66 7.53 -9.35
C LEU A 41 1.96 6.55 -8.21
N GLN A 42 3.20 6.51 -7.74
CA GLN A 42 3.60 5.69 -6.61
C GLN A 42 2.88 6.08 -5.31
N ASP A 43 2.75 7.39 -5.06
CA ASP A 43 2.03 7.87 -3.88
C ASP A 43 0.54 7.49 -3.94
N ARG A 44 -0.12 7.65 -5.10
CA ARG A 44 -1.51 7.22 -5.31
C ARG A 44 -1.69 5.70 -5.12
N ALA A 45 -0.73 4.92 -5.59
CA ALA A 45 -0.77 3.47 -5.40
C ALA A 45 -0.67 3.09 -3.90
N ARG A 46 0.16 3.78 -3.13
CA ARG A 46 0.25 3.58 -1.68
C ARG A 46 -1.03 3.98 -0.96
N GLU A 47 -1.64 5.10 -1.34
CA GLU A 47 -2.93 5.53 -0.77
C GLU A 47 -4.06 4.53 -1.10
N ALA A 48 -4.06 3.95 -2.30
CA ALA A 48 -4.97 2.87 -2.64
C ALA A 48 -4.74 1.63 -1.76
N GLY A 49 -3.48 1.31 -1.44
CA GLY A 49 -3.13 0.26 -0.48
C GLY A 49 -3.71 0.51 0.91
N VAL A 50 -3.66 1.76 1.42
CA VAL A 50 -4.29 2.10 2.71
C VAL A 50 -5.79 1.87 2.67
N LYS A 51 -6.48 2.25 1.59
CA LYS A 51 -7.92 2.00 1.42
C LYS A 51 -8.25 0.50 1.43
N THR A 52 -7.43 -0.31 0.78
CA THR A 52 -7.58 -1.78 0.81
C THR A 52 -7.41 -2.31 2.24
N ASN A 53 -6.42 -1.81 2.98
CA ASN A 53 -6.21 -2.19 4.37
C ASN A 53 -7.39 -1.79 5.26
N MET A 54 -7.99 -0.60 5.04
CA MET A 54 -9.21 -0.19 5.75
C MET A 54 -10.36 -1.18 5.53
N HIS A 55 -10.60 -1.61 4.29
CA HIS A 55 -11.63 -2.62 3.99
C HIS A 55 -11.32 -3.98 4.63
N THR A 56 -10.05 -4.37 4.67
CA THR A 56 -9.65 -5.62 5.34
C THR A 56 -9.96 -5.58 6.84
N ILE A 57 -9.65 -4.46 7.49
CA ILE A 57 -9.96 -4.26 8.91
C ILE A 57 -11.49 -4.17 9.13
N GLN A 58 -12.21 -3.50 8.23
CA GLN A 58 -13.67 -3.47 8.28
C GLN A 58 -14.27 -4.88 8.28
N LEU A 59 -13.81 -5.74 7.38
CA LEU A 59 -14.27 -7.14 7.33
C LEU A 59 -13.99 -7.89 8.63
N ALA A 60 -12.84 -7.66 9.27
CA ALA A 60 -12.52 -8.28 10.56
C ALA A 60 -13.43 -7.76 11.68
N ILE A 61 -13.76 -6.46 11.69
CA ILE A 61 -14.70 -5.86 12.65
C ILE A 61 -16.12 -6.40 12.46
N GLU A 62 -16.56 -6.57 11.21
CA GLU A 62 -17.88 -7.16 10.91
C GLU A 62 -17.93 -8.65 11.31
N ASP A 63 -16.84 -9.39 11.09
CA ASP A 63 -16.75 -10.79 11.55
C ASP A 63 -16.77 -10.86 13.09
N PHE A 64 -16.09 -9.95 13.77
CA PHE A 64 -16.19 -9.80 15.22
C PHE A 64 -17.65 -9.59 15.67
N ALA A 65 -18.38 -8.66 15.02
CA ALA A 65 -19.76 -8.37 15.37
C ALA A 65 -20.69 -9.56 15.13
N VAL A 66 -20.47 -10.36 14.09
CA VAL A 66 -21.22 -11.60 13.86
C VAL A 66 -21.01 -12.59 15.00
N GLN A 67 -19.79 -12.73 15.52
CA GLN A 67 -19.47 -13.66 16.62
C GLN A 67 -19.97 -13.16 17.98
N THR A 68 -20.12 -11.85 18.15
CA THR A 68 -20.57 -11.21 19.42
C THR A 68 -22.05 -10.83 19.43
N SER A 69 -22.85 -11.36 18.49
CA SER A 69 -24.29 -11.08 18.39
C SER A 69 -24.63 -9.60 18.09
N GLY A 70 -23.82 -8.95 17.24
CA GLY A 70 -24.05 -7.59 16.78
C GLY A 70 -23.39 -6.50 17.66
N ILE A 71 -22.48 -6.88 18.53
CA ILE A 71 -21.71 -5.94 19.35
C ILE A 71 -20.38 -5.69 18.67
N TYR A 72 -20.07 -4.42 18.38
CA TYR A 72 -18.78 -4.01 17.81
C TYR A 72 -17.70 -3.83 18.88
N PRO A 73 -16.41 -4.03 18.55
CA PRO A 73 -15.31 -3.83 19.49
C PRO A 73 -15.16 -2.35 19.86
N ASP A 74 -14.97 -2.05 21.12
CA ASP A 74 -14.76 -0.70 21.66
C ASP A 74 -13.29 -0.34 21.83
N ASN A 75 -12.40 -1.34 21.81
CA ASN A 75 -10.95 -1.13 21.94
C ASN A 75 -10.16 -2.32 21.37
N ALA A 76 -8.85 -2.19 21.33
CA ALA A 76 -7.94 -3.21 20.78
C ALA A 76 -7.96 -4.54 21.59
N ALA A 77 -8.38 -4.50 22.85
CA ALA A 77 -8.41 -5.68 23.74
C ALA A 77 -9.79 -6.35 23.75
N SER A 78 -10.78 -5.81 23.02
CA SER A 78 -12.10 -6.44 22.88
C SER A 78 -11.94 -7.81 22.23
N ALA A 79 -12.51 -8.84 22.87
CA ALA A 79 -12.40 -10.21 22.40
C ALA A 79 -13.78 -10.84 22.20
N THR A 80 -13.86 -11.71 21.20
CA THR A 80 -15.05 -12.56 20.95
C THR A 80 -15.24 -13.58 22.07
N PRO A 81 -16.38 -14.27 22.16
CA PRO A 81 -16.57 -15.38 23.09
C PRO A 81 -15.56 -16.53 22.92
N ALA A 82 -14.92 -16.63 21.74
CA ALA A 82 -13.83 -17.57 21.46
C ALA A 82 -12.46 -17.09 21.97
N GLY A 83 -12.34 -15.80 22.29
CA GLY A 83 -11.10 -15.16 22.76
C GLY A 83 -10.31 -14.45 21.68
N ASP A 84 -10.82 -14.39 20.43
CA ASP A 84 -10.15 -13.74 19.30
C ASP A 84 -10.37 -12.23 19.34
N THR A 85 -9.31 -11.46 19.09
CA THR A 85 -9.36 -10.01 18.92
C THR A 85 -9.60 -9.64 17.46
N VAL A 86 -9.84 -8.36 17.15
CA VAL A 86 -9.95 -7.88 15.76
C VAL A 86 -8.68 -8.15 14.97
N GLU A 87 -7.52 -8.11 15.62
CA GLU A 87 -6.23 -8.42 14.98
C GLU A 87 -6.15 -9.89 14.57
N ASP A 88 -6.61 -10.80 15.45
CA ASP A 88 -6.63 -12.25 15.18
C ASP A 88 -7.59 -12.62 14.05
N LEU A 89 -8.67 -11.86 13.88
CA LEU A 89 -9.64 -12.02 12.79
C LEU A 89 -9.16 -11.44 11.45
N CYS A 90 -8.09 -10.64 11.45
CA CYS A 90 -7.47 -10.20 10.22
C CYS A 90 -6.79 -11.37 9.49
N PRO A 91 -6.63 -11.30 8.15
CA PRO A 91 -5.86 -12.28 7.40
C PRO A 91 -4.46 -12.48 8.01
N PHE A 92 -4.09 -13.74 8.24
CA PHE A 92 -2.81 -14.15 8.88
C PHE A 92 -2.69 -13.82 10.38
N GLY A 93 -3.78 -13.45 11.07
CA GLY A 93 -3.75 -13.15 12.51
C GLY A 93 -2.95 -11.89 12.86
N ALA A 94 -2.91 -10.93 11.94
CA ALA A 94 -2.20 -9.66 12.14
C ALA A 94 -2.81 -8.55 11.28
N TYR A 95 -2.67 -7.31 11.72
CA TYR A 95 -3.05 -6.16 10.90
C TYR A 95 -2.21 -6.11 9.61
N PRO A 96 -2.80 -5.67 8.46
CA PRO A 96 -2.09 -5.61 7.19
C PRO A 96 -0.90 -4.63 7.24
N GLU A 97 0.11 -4.84 6.37
CA GLU A 97 1.29 -3.98 6.31
C GLU A 97 0.96 -2.56 5.84
N ASN A 98 1.67 -1.59 6.41
CA ASN A 98 1.59 -0.20 6.00
C ASN A 98 2.25 0.00 4.62
N PRO A 99 1.52 0.46 3.58
CA PRO A 99 2.06 0.65 2.23
C PRO A 99 3.18 1.68 2.12
N PHE A 100 3.34 2.57 3.09
CA PHE A 100 4.37 3.60 3.10
C PHE A 100 5.66 3.13 3.78
N THR A 101 5.55 2.42 4.90
CA THR A 101 6.70 2.02 5.73
C THR A 101 7.08 0.56 5.58
N ARG A 102 6.18 -0.29 5.05
CA ARG A 102 6.31 -1.76 5.00
C ARG A 102 6.50 -2.39 6.39
N ALA A 103 6.04 -1.72 7.41
CA ALA A 103 5.94 -2.22 8.77
C ALA A 103 4.48 -2.65 9.04
N PRO A 104 4.18 -3.39 10.10
CA PRO A 104 2.80 -3.62 10.51
C PRO A 104 2.04 -2.30 10.59
N THR A 105 0.82 -2.26 10.06
CA THR A 105 0.00 -1.06 10.10
C THR A 105 -0.24 -0.66 11.55
N GLY A 106 0.11 0.57 11.90
CA GLY A 106 -0.31 1.13 13.18
C GLY A 106 -1.83 1.33 13.12
N VAL A 107 -2.56 0.59 13.93
CA VAL A 107 -3.99 0.82 14.15
C VAL A 107 -4.13 1.61 15.43
N LEU A 108 -4.82 2.75 15.35
CA LEU A 108 -5.15 3.58 16.49
C LEU A 108 -6.61 3.38 16.84
N TRP A 109 -6.89 3.19 18.12
CA TRP A 109 -8.24 3.11 18.64
C TRP A 109 -8.58 4.43 19.34
N ASP A 110 -9.80 4.91 19.08
CA ASP A 110 -10.33 6.17 19.63
C ASP A 110 -9.45 7.40 19.30
N ALA A 111 -8.83 7.38 18.12
CA ALA A 111 -8.00 8.50 17.66
C ALA A 111 -7.98 8.61 16.13
N ASP A 112 -7.92 9.83 15.63
CA ASP A 112 -7.72 10.07 14.20
C ASP A 112 -6.24 9.82 13.81
N PRO A 113 -6.00 9.14 12.68
CA PRO A 113 -4.64 8.87 12.25
C PRO A 113 -3.94 10.15 11.78
N ALA A 114 -2.67 10.32 12.14
CA ALA A 114 -1.84 11.48 11.79
C ALA A 114 -0.56 11.12 11.02
N VAL A 115 -0.31 9.84 10.82
CA VAL A 115 0.92 9.33 10.16
C VAL A 115 0.56 8.56 8.89
N PRO A 116 1.33 8.71 7.79
CA PRO A 116 1.06 8.01 6.54
C PRO A 116 0.91 6.49 6.70
N GLY A 117 -0.20 5.96 6.22
CA GLY A 117 -0.51 4.54 6.27
C GLY A 117 -1.10 4.03 7.58
N VAL A 118 -1.25 4.87 8.59
CA VAL A 118 -1.92 4.53 9.85
C VAL A 118 -3.43 4.60 9.65
N ILE A 119 -4.15 3.72 10.33
CA ILE A 119 -5.61 3.63 10.29
C ILE A 119 -6.14 3.89 11.70
N GLY A 120 -7.10 4.80 11.82
CA GLY A 120 -7.83 5.09 13.04
C GLY A 120 -9.17 4.37 13.03
N ILE A 121 -9.51 3.72 14.14
CA ILE A 121 -10.81 3.13 14.40
C ILE A 121 -11.42 3.90 15.55
N ASN A 122 -12.51 4.59 15.29
CA ASN A 122 -13.23 5.37 16.29
C ASN A 122 -14.57 4.68 16.57
N PRO A 123 -14.67 3.90 17.65
CA PRO A 123 -15.95 3.34 18.08
C PRO A 123 -16.82 4.47 18.61
N ALA A 124 -17.97 4.70 18.00
CA ALA A 124 -18.93 5.69 18.49
C ALA A 124 -19.78 5.10 19.62
N ASN A 125 -20.12 3.83 19.53
CA ASN A 125 -20.87 3.03 20.50
C ASN A 125 -20.63 1.54 20.18
N THR A 126 -21.21 0.65 20.99
CA THR A 126 -21.20 -0.80 20.74
C THR A 126 -21.97 -1.23 19.48
N THR A 127 -22.65 -0.30 18.83
CA THR A 127 -23.46 -0.50 17.61
C THR A 127 -22.94 0.27 16.39
N ASP A 128 -21.93 1.14 16.57
CA ASP A 128 -21.42 1.98 15.48
C ASP A 128 -19.92 2.25 15.61
N TYR A 129 -19.23 2.29 14.48
CA TYR A 129 -17.81 2.62 14.40
C TYR A 129 -17.49 3.40 13.12
N THR A 130 -16.38 4.11 13.13
CA THR A 130 -15.85 4.79 11.96
C THR A 130 -14.38 4.43 11.75
N ILE A 131 -14.01 4.07 10.52
CA ILE A 131 -12.62 3.81 10.14
C ILE A 131 -12.13 4.94 9.24
N LYS A 132 -11.00 5.52 9.58
CA LYS A 132 -10.31 6.55 8.81
C LYS A 132 -8.88 6.12 8.49
N GLY A 133 -8.40 6.38 7.28
CA GLY A 133 -7.02 6.13 6.89
C GLY A 133 -6.27 7.43 6.64
N PHE A 134 -4.98 7.49 6.97
CA PHE A 134 -4.14 8.63 6.63
C PHE A 134 -3.32 8.36 5.36
N GLY A 135 -3.51 9.20 4.34
CA GLY A 135 -2.73 9.19 3.12
C GLY A 135 -1.32 9.75 3.31
N LYS A 136 -0.72 10.29 2.25
CA LYS A 136 0.62 10.89 2.34
C LYS A 136 0.66 12.17 3.16
N LYS A 137 -0.42 12.99 3.10
CA LYS A 137 -0.44 14.34 3.71
C LYS A 137 -1.69 14.66 4.52
N PHE A 138 -2.76 13.90 4.36
CA PHE A 138 -4.07 14.17 4.98
C PHE A 138 -4.87 12.89 5.12
N ILE A 139 -5.92 12.94 5.94
CA ILE A 139 -6.90 11.86 6.08
C ILE A 139 -7.55 11.62 4.71
N LEU A 140 -7.65 10.36 4.31
CA LEU A 140 -8.27 9.98 3.05
C LEU A 140 -9.76 10.31 3.07
N LEU A 141 -10.30 10.69 1.90
CA LEU A 141 -11.74 10.99 1.74
C LEU A 141 -12.63 9.72 1.79
N LEU A 142 -12.10 8.61 2.27
CA LEU A 142 -12.84 7.39 2.50
C LEU A 142 -13.00 7.20 4.00
N GLU A 143 -14.22 7.34 4.48
CA GLU A 143 -14.62 6.94 5.82
C GLU A 143 -15.52 5.72 5.69
N LEU A 144 -15.24 4.69 6.48
CA LEU A 144 -16.05 3.48 6.52
C LEU A 144 -16.80 3.47 7.85
N HIS A 145 -18.08 3.22 7.77
CA HIS A 145 -18.99 3.16 8.92
C HIS A 145 -19.56 1.75 9.06
N THR A 146 -20.24 1.49 10.17
CA THR A 146 -21.10 0.32 10.33
C THR A 146 -22.02 0.20 9.13
N GLY A 147 -22.04 -0.98 8.56
CA GLY A 147 -22.63 -1.25 7.27
C GLY A 147 -24.14 -1.05 7.20
N PHE A 148 -24.57 -0.77 6.04
CA PHE A 148 -25.88 -0.73 5.38
C PHE A 148 -26.72 0.50 5.63
#